data_1dd171d51d8a4706a51bee2ccbe6e476
#
_entry.id   1dd171d51d8a4706a51bee2ccbe6e476
#
_cell.length_a   1.000
_cell.length_b   1.000
_cell.length_c   1.000
_cell.angle_alpha   90.00
_cell.angle_beta   90.00
_cell.angle_gamma   90.00
#
_symmetry.space_group_name_H-M   'P 1'
#
loop_
_entity.id
_entity.type
_entity.pdbx_description
1 polymer ?
#
loop_
_entity_poly.entity_id
_entity_poly.type
_entity_poly.pdbx_seq_one_letter_code
_entity_poly.pdbx_strand_id
1 'polypeptide(L)'
;MNKIPRHVTRIMDGNGRWARQRGLDRVFGHRAGVESVRAVFETSAELGIEYLSVFAFSEENWSRPDSEVSALMSLFIKSINNERETFLKNGIHFRVLGNRERLSPELNAAIDGLDAATAGGTRMTAIIFVSYSGKWDIAQAARRMAAEGGDDIEKYLVTYGIPDPDLLIRTSGEQRISNFMLWQIAYTELVFTDVLWPDFRREQYLAALEEYSLRDRRFGKVK
;
A
#
# COMPACT_ATOMS: atom_id res chain seq x y z
N MET A 1 -12.79 -15.17 12.86
CA MET A 1 -11.32 -15.16 12.63
C MET A 1 -10.59 -15.43 13.94
N ASN A 2 -9.74 -16.45 13.96
CA ASN A 2 -8.97 -16.84 15.17
C ASN A 2 -7.67 -16.03 15.32
N LYS A 3 -7.24 -15.33 14.26
CA LYS A 3 -5.99 -14.57 14.18
C LYS A 3 -6.16 -13.39 13.22
N ILE A 4 -5.85 -12.20 13.70
CA ILE A 4 -5.86 -10.96 12.90
C ILE A 4 -4.40 -10.57 12.62
N PRO A 5 -4.01 -10.26 11.37
CA PRO A 5 -2.67 -9.78 11.07
C PRO A 5 -2.45 -8.40 11.67
N ARG A 6 -1.26 -8.14 12.18
CA ARG A 6 -0.87 -6.83 12.67
C ARG A 6 -0.66 -5.82 11.54
N HIS A 7 -0.03 -6.28 10.44
CA HIS A 7 0.24 -5.50 9.24
C HIS A 7 -0.25 -6.23 8.00
N VAL A 8 -1.17 -5.60 7.26
CA VAL A 8 -1.64 -6.05 5.95
C VAL A 8 -1.12 -5.15 4.86
N THR A 9 -0.54 -5.73 3.81
CA THR A 9 -0.10 -4.97 2.63
C THR A 9 -0.81 -5.45 1.37
N ARG A 10 -0.91 -4.57 0.34
CA ARG A 10 -1.72 -4.85 -0.85
C ARG A 10 -1.12 -4.35 -2.14
N ILE A 11 -1.29 -5.19 -3.18
CA ILE A 11 -1.08 -4.80 -4.58
C ILE A 11 -2.45 -4.67 -5.23
N MET A 12 -2.83 -3.43 -5.53
CA MET A 12 -4.14 -3.03 -6.06
C MET A 12 -4.19 -3.17 -7.58
N ASP A 13 -4.27 -4.41 -8.06
CA ASP A 13 -4.26 -4.71 -9.51
C ASP A 13 -5.68 -4.90 -10.06
N GLY A 14 -5.86 -4.60 -11.35
CA GLY A 14 -7.10 -4.86 -12.08
C GLY A 14 -7.91 -3.61 -12.48
N ASN A 15 -7.52 -2.40 -12.07
CA ASN A 15 -8.24 -1.16 -12.40
C ASN A 15 -8.48 -1.00 -13.91
N GLY A 16 -7.43 -1.18 -14.72
CA GLY A 16 -7.53 -1.04 -16.17
C GLY A 16 -8.35 -2.16 -16.82
N ARG A 17 -8.29 -3.39 -16.32
CA ARG A 17 -9.12 -4.52 -16.80
C ARG A 17 -10.59 -4.30 -16.49
N TRP A 18 -10.88 -3.85 -15.28
CA TRP A 18 -12.22 -3.49 -14.83
C TRP A 18 -12.88 -2.43 -15.73
N ALA A 19 -12.16 -1.35 -16.04
CA ALA A 19 -12.63 -0.29 -16.93
C ALA A 19 -12.88 -0.83 -18.35
N ARG A 20 -11.93 -1.59 -18.90
CA ARG A 20 -12.04 -2.17 -20.26
C ARG A 20 -13.24 -3.11 -20.40
N GLN A 21 -13.53 -3.95 -19.41
CA GLN A 21 -14.71 -4.83 -19.40
C GLN A 21 -16.03 -4.05 -19.46
N ARG A 22 -16.01 -2.76 -19.13
CA ARG A 22 -17.18 -1.85 -19.13
C ARG A 22 -17.14 -0.82 -20.27
N GLY A 23 -16.20 -0.97 -21.22
CA GLY A 23 -16.03 -0.03 -22.34
C GLY A 23 -15.56 1.37 -21.89
N LEU A 24 -14.90 1.47 -20.74
CA LEU A 24 -14.43 2.72 -20.15
C LEU A 24 -12.91 2.88 -20.25
N ASP A 25 -12.43 4.13 -20.25
CA ASP A 25 -11.01 4.43 -20.15
C ASP A 25 -10.44 3.99 -18.79
N ARG A 26 -9.15 3.64 -18.78
CA ARG A 26 -8.44 3.12 -17.59
C ARG A 26 -8.59 4.01 -16.35
N VAL A 27 -8.67 5.32 -16.52
CA VAL A 27 -8.81 6.30 -15.44
C VAL A 27 -10.10 6.08 -14.62
N PHE A 28 -11.17 5.61 -15.24
CA PHE A 28 -12.42 5.30 -14.54
C PHE A 28 -12.26 4.11 -13.59
N GLY A 29 -11.46 3.11 -13.95
CA GLY A 29 -11.13 2.00 -13.06
C GLY A 29 -10.35 2.48 -11.83
N HIS A 30 -9.38 3.39 -12.01
CA HIS A 30 -8.64 3.97 -10.88
C HIS A 30 -9.56 4.79 -9.95
N ARG A 31 -10.48 5.57 -10.52
CA ARG A 31 -11.49 6.31 -9.73
C ARG A 31 -12.40 5.37 -8.93
N ALA A 32 -12.90 4.32 -9.56
CA ALA A 32 -13.72 3.31 -8.88
C ALA A 32 -12.93 2.57 -7.78
N GLY A 33 -11.64 2.36 -8.00
CA GLY A 33 -10.73 1.74 -7.03
C GLY A 33 -10.54 2.53 -5.74
N VAL A 34 -10.81 3.85 -5.72
CA VAL A 34 -10.77 4.68 -4.49
C VAL A 34 -11.79 4.18 -3.45
N GLU A 35 -12.97 3.77 -3.89
CA GLU A 35 -13.99 3.22 -2.99
C GLU A 35 -13.55 1.89 -2.36
N SER A 36 -12.75 1.09 -3.08
CA SER A 36 -12.16 -0.14 -2.53
C SER A 36 -11.12 0.19 -1.47
N VAL A 37 -10.30 1.24 -1.70
CA VAL A 37 -9.36 1.74 -0.69
C VAL A 37 -10.13 2.09 0.59
N ARG A 38 -11.17 2.91 0.49
CA ARG A 38 -11.99 3.32 1.64
C ARG A 38 -12.56 2.12 2.40
N ALA A 39 -13.24 1.20 1.71
CA ALA A 39 -13.85 0.02 2.32
C ALA A 39 -12.84 -0.83 3.09
N VAL A 40 -11.62 -0.95 2.55
CA VAL A 40 -10.53 -1.71 3.16
C VAL A 40 -9.95 -1.00 4.38
N PHE A 41 -9.75 0.33 4.31
CA PHE A 41 -9.27 1.12 5.44
C PHE A 41 -10.26 1.08 6.61
N GLU A 42 -11.54 1.30 6.35
CA GLU A 42 -12.59 1.23 7.35
C GLU A 42 -12.65 -0.15 8.01
N THR A 43 -12.67 -1.23 7.19
CA THR A 43 -12.68 -2.60 7.71
C THR A 43 -11.45 -2.91 8.54
N SER A 44 -10.26 -2.47 8.11
CA SER A 44 -9.01 -2.67 8.85
C SER A 44 -9.02 -1.97 10.20
N ALA A 45 -9.47 -0.72 10.23
CA ALA A 45 -9.61 0.05 11.46
C ALA A 45 -10.63 -0.57 12.43
N GLU A 46 -11.75 -1.08 11.92
CA GLU A 46 -12.77 -1.79 12.72
C GLU A 46 -12.21 -3.08 13.35
N LEU A 47 -11.38 -3.81 12.62
CA LEU A 47 -10.78 -5.08 13.06
C LEU A 47 -9.56 -4.88 13.98
N GLY A 48 -9.07 -3.66 14.16
CA GLY A 48 -7.89 -3.37 14.98
C GLY A 48 -6.57 -3.73 14.31
N ILE A 49 -6.51 -3.74 12.96
CA ILE A 49 -5.25 -3.88 12.22
C ILE A 49 -4.43 -2.61 12.46
N GLU A 50 -3.19 -2.76 12.93
CA GLU A 50 -2.34 -1.63 13.31
C GLU A 50 -1.73 -0.92 12.10
N TYR A 51 -1.37 -1.67 11.05
CA TYR A 51 -0.73 -1.15 9.84
C TYR A 51 -1.43 -1.66 8.59
N LEU A 52 -1.78 -0.75 7.72
CA LEU A 52 -2.34 -1.08 6.41
C LEU A 52 -1.53 -0.38 5.32
N SER A 53 -0.89 -1.15 4.46
CA SER A 53 -0.09 -0.64 3.34
C SER A 53 -0.77 -0.90 2.01
N VAL A 54 -0.67 0.06 1.08
CA VAL A 54 -1.16 -0.11 -0.30
C VAL A 54 -0.11 0.33 -1.32
N PHE A 55 0.08 -0.46 -2.38
CA PHE A 55 0.95 -0.14 -3.51
C PHE A 55 0.17 0.68 -4.53
N ALA A 56 0.24 2.01 -4.44
CA ALA A 56 -0.53 2.92 -5.28
C ALA A 56 0.15 3.24 -6.61
N PHE A 57 1.49 3.42 -6.62
CA PHE A 57 2.24 3.76 -7.82
C PHE A 57 3.69 3.28 -7.71
N SER A 58 4.12 2.43 -8.65
CA SER A 58 5.49 1.91 -8.68
C SER A 58 6.44 2.79 -9.49
N GLU A 59 7.76 2.62 -9.28
CA GLU A 59 8.80 3.26 -10.12
C GLU A 59 8.62 2.90 -11.61
N GLU A 60 8.22 1.67 -11.91
CA GLU A 60 7.98 1.21 -13.28
C GLU A 60 6.77 1.89 -13.93
N ASN A 61 5.82 2.39 -13.15
CA ASN A 61 4.63 3.07 -13.68
C ASN A 61 4.93 4.43 -14.32
N TRP A 62 6.09 5.03 -14.05
CA TRP A 62 6.52 6.24 -14.73
C TRP A 62 6.73 6.05 -16.25
N SER A 63 6.87 4.81 -16.73
CA SER A 63 6.95 4.49 -18.15
C SER A 63 5.59 4.46 -18.87
N ARG A 64 4.50 4.67 -18.17
CA ARG A 64 3.15 4.78 -18.75
C ARG A 64 2.99 6.09 -19.52
N PRO A 65 1.98 6.20 -20.42
CA PRO A 65 1.69 7.46 -21.10
C PRO A 65 1.55 8.63 -20.12
N ASP A 66 2.12 9.80 -20.45
CA ASP A 66 2.13 10.97 -19.56
C ASP A 66 0.73 11.40 -19.13
N SER A 67 -0.26 11.26 -20.02
CA SER A 67 -1.66 11.56 -19.70
C SER A 67 -2.23 10.64 -18.59
N GLU A 68 -1.85 9.36 -18.58
CA GLU A 68 -2.24 8.43 -17.52
C GLU A 68 -1.54 8.79 -16.20
N VAL A 69 -0.23 9.04 -16.25
CA VAL A 69 0.56 9.43 -15.07
C VAL A 69 0.01 10.71 -14.44
N SER A 70 -0.22 11.75 -15.25
CA SER A 70 -0.76 13.03 -14.79
C SER A 70 -2.15 12.87 -14.16
N ALA A 71 -3.02 12.06 -14.77
CA ALA A 71 -4.34 11.76 -14.22
C ALA A 71 -4.27 11.03 -12.87
N LEU A 72 -3.34 10.09 -12.71
CA LEU A 72 -3.13 9.36 -11.45
C LEU A 72 -2.59 10.29 -10.35
N MET A 73 -1.62 11.16 -10.64
CA MET A 73 -1.09 12.13 -9.67
C MET A 73 -2.16 13.12 -9.23
N SER A 74 -2.97 13.63 -10.17
CA SER A 74 -4.11 14.51 -9.86
C SER A 74 -5.18 13.79 -9.01
N LEU A 75 -5.47 12.53 -9.30
CA LEU A 75 -6.39 11.71 -8.51
C LEU A 75 -5.85 11.51 -7.08
N PHE A 76 -4.54 11.33 -6.94
CA PHE A 76 -3.91 11.13 -5.64
C PHE A 76 -3.99 12.41 -4.77
N ILE A 77 -3.66 13.58 -5.32
CA ILE A 77 -3.84 14.87 -4.63
C ILE A 77 -5.29 15.05 -4.17
N LYS A 78 -6.25 14.81 -5.08
CA LYS A 78 -7.67 14.91 -4.77
C LYS A 78 -8.08 13.95 -3.65
N SER A 79 -7.58 12.71 -3.66
CA SER A 79 -7.89 11.73 -2.62
C SER A 79 -7.33 12.14 -1.26
N ILE A 80 -6.09 12.64 -1.20
CA ILE A 80 -5.48 13.18 0.03
C ILE A 80 -6.38 14.26 0.64
N ASN A 81 -6.81 15.22 -0.18
CA ASN A 81 -7.63 16.34 0.28
C ASN A 81 -9.02 15.89 0.77
N ASN A 82 -9.64 14.96 0.04
CA ASN A 82 -10.99 14.48 0.36
C ASN A 82 -11.04 13.58 1.60
N GLU A 83 -9.99 12.79 1.86
CA GLU A 83 -9.98 11.82 2.96
C GLU A 83 -9.42 12.38 4.27
N ARG A 84 -8.96 13.64 4.29
CA ARG A 84 -8.36 14.28 5.48
C ARG A 84 -9.25 14.16 6.73
N GLU A 85 -10.52 14.52 6.62
CA GLU A 85 -11.45 14.46 7.75
C GLU A 85 -11.72 13.01 8.19
N THR A 86 -11.78 12.08 7.23
CA THR A 86 -11.93 10.64 7.50
C THR A 86 -10.77 10.11 8.32
N PHE A 87 -9.54 10.43 7.96
CA PHE A 87 -8.34 10.02 8.69
C PHE A 87 -8.32 10.60 10.10
N LEU A 88 -8.55 11.89 10.24
CA LEU A 88 -8.60 12.58 11.55
C LEU A 88 -9.68 12.00 12.46
N LYS A 89 -10.91 11.87 11.97
CA LYS A 89 -12.04 11.36 12.72
C LYS A 89 -11.84 9.92 13.22
N ASN A 90 -11.16 9.10 12.40
CA ASN A 90 -10.93 7.70 12.73
C ASN A 90 -9.59 7.44 13.46
N GLY A 91 -8.82 8.46 13.79
CA GLY A 91 -7.55 8.33 14.49
C GLY A 91 -6.50 7.56 13.68
N ILE A 92 -6.50 7.72 12.35
CA ILE A 92 -5.59 7.03 11.42
C ILE A 92 -4.43 7.98 11.10
N HIS A 93 -3.20 7.53 11.31
CA HIS A 93 -1.99 8.21 10.86
C HIS A 93 -1.72 7.88 9.39
N PHE A 94 -1.73 8.89 8.53
CA PHE A 94 -1.42 8.76 7.10
C PHE A 94 0.06 8.96 6.83
N ARG A 95 0.67 8.06 6.06
CA ARG A 95 2.07 8.17 5.63
C ARG A 95 2.23 7.80 4.16
N VAL A 96 3.14 8.47 3.46
CA VAL A 96 3.55 8.10 2.09
C VAL A 96 5.01 7.72 2.08
N LEU A 97 5.33 6.55 1.52
CA LEU A 97 6.69 6.02 1.38
C LEU A 97 7.03 5.79 -0.10
N GLY A 98 8.27 6.08 -0.47
CA GLY A 98 8.80 5.90 -1.82
C GLY A 98 9.74 7.03 -2.24
N ASN A 99 10.10 7.07 -3.51
CA ASN A 99 10.99 8.09 -4.09
C ASN A 99 10.22 9.40 -4.33
N ARG A 100 10.21 10.27 -3.34
CA ARG A 100 9.47 11.52 -3.37
C ARG A 100 10.11 12.60 -4.24
N GLU A 101 11.36 12.43 -4.67
CA GLU A 101 12.08 13.38 -5.53
C GLU A 101 11.41 13.54 -6.91
N ARG A 102 10.70 12.49 -7.36
CA ARG A 102 9.98 12.47 -8.65
C ARG A 102 8.57 13.09 -8.57
N LEU A 103 8.08 13.34 -7.37
CA LEU A 103 6.74 13.89 -7.16
C LEU A 103 6.77 15.42 -7.31
N SER A 104 5.65 15.98 -7.78
CA SER A 104 5.54 17.44 -7.88
C SER A 104 5.60 18.12 -6.50
N PRO A 105 6.04 19.37 -6.42
CA PRO A 105 6.01 20.13 -5.16
C PRO A 105 4.62 20.20 -4.54
N GLU A 106 3.58 20.34 -5.36
CA GLU A 106 2.17 20.36 -4.92
C GLU A 106 1.78 19.05 -4.24
N LEU A 107 2.11 17.90 -4.87
CA LEU A 107 1.82 16.60 -4.28
C LEU A 107 2.60 16.37 -2.99
N ASN A 108 3.88 16.74 -2.96
CA ASN A 108 4.70 16.63 -1.76
C ASN A 108 4.12 17.48 -0.62
N ALA A 109 3.68 18.73 -0.90
CA ALA A 109 3.04 19.58 0.09
C ALA A 109 1.73 18.99 0.63
N ALA A 110 0.90 18.40 -0.23
CA ALA A 110 -0.34 17.74 0.17
C ALA A 110 -0.07 16.52 1.08
N ILE A 111 0.95 15.72 0.74
CA ILE A 111 1.39 14.57 1.53
C ILE A 111 1.85 15.03 2.92
N ASP A 112 2.78 16.00 2.99
CA ASP A 112 3.32 16.51 4.25
C ASP A 112 2.24 17.14 5.12
N GLY A 113 1.30 17.85 4.50
CA GLY A 113 0.18 18.48 5.20
C GLY A 113 -0.78 17.46 5.83
N LEU A 114 -1.02 16.32 5.18
CA LEU A 114 -1.88 15.26 5.73
C LEU A 114 -1.12 14.41 6.77
N ASP A 115 0.14 14.05 6.51
CA ASP A 115 1.00 13.32 7.46
C ASP A 115 1.07 14.09 8.79
N ALA A 116 1.48 15.37 8.75
CA ALA A 116 1.56 16.22 9.94
C ALA A 116 0.22 16.36 10.67
N ALA A 117 -0.88 16.54 9.93
CA ALA A 117 -2.20 16.68 10.55
C ALA A 117 -2.67 15.40 11.25
N THR A 118 -2.25 14.23 10.77
CA THR A 118 -2.69 12.92 11.28
C THR A 118 -1.66 12.22 12.15
N ALA A 119 -0.50 12.84 12.42
CA ALA A 119 0.61 12.27 13.20
C ALA A 119 0.21 11.80 14.62
N GLY A 120 -0.83 12.40 15.21
CA GLY A 120 -1.41 11.98 16.50
C GLY A 120 -2.36 10.78 16.41
N GLY A 121 -2.60 10.22 15.23
CA GLY A 121 -3.46 9.05 15.04
C GLY A 121 -2.81 7.79 15.63
N THR A 122 -3.55 7.09 16.50
CA THR A 122 -3.04 5.90 17.23
C THR A 122 -3.81 4.63 16.92
N ARG A 123 -4.89 4.72 16.15
CA ARG A 123 -5.75 3.56 15.87
C ARG A 123 -5.17 2.66 14.77
N MET A 124 -4.61 3.26 13.73
CA MET A 124 -4.00 2.56 12.59
C MET A 124 -3.03 3.49 11.87
N THR A 125 -1.96 2.94 11.34
CA THR A 125 -1.09 3.66 10.38
C THR A 125 -1.42 3.21 8.95
N ALA A 126 -1.86 4.16 8.13
CA ALA A 126 -2.16 3.98 6.71
C ALA A 126 -0.93 4.36 5.87
N ILE A 127 -0.34 3.41 5.17
CA ILE A 127 0.90 3.61 4.40
C ILE A 127 0.60 3.48 2.91
N ILE A 128 0.87 4.55 2.17
CA ILE A 128 0.67 4.57 0.72
C ILE A 128 2.04 4.57 0.05
N PHE A 129 2.35 3.52 -0.71
CA PHE A 129 3.58 3.45 -1.48
C PHE A 129 3.39 4.13 -2.84
N VAL A 130 4.13 5.22 -3.07
CA VAL A 130 4.09 6.02 -4.31
C VAL A 130 5.50 6.22 -4.83
N SER A 131 5.69 6.02 -6.15
CA SER A 131 7.04 6.04 -6.76
C SER A 131 8.00 5.10 -6.02
N TYR A 132 7.53 3.89 -5.72
CA TYR A 132 8.26 2.92 -4.91
C TYR A 132 8.62 1.68 -5.72
N SER A 133 9.78 1.13 -5.44
CA SER A 133 10.13 -0.25 -5.79
C SER A 133 11.08 -0.83 -4.74
N GLY A 134 10.98 -2.14 -4.48
CA GLY A 134 11.85 -2.80 -3.50
C GLY A 134 13.33 -2.74 -3.90
N LYS A 135 13.65 -2.85 -5.20
CA LYS A 135 15.03 -2.69 -5.69
C LYS A 135 15.56 -1.29 -5.48
N TRP A 136 14.74 -0.25 -5.72
CA TRP A 136 15.13 1.14 -5.43
C TRP A 136 15.36 1.32 -3.93
N ASP A 137 14.45 0.82 -3.08
CA ASP A 137 14.54 0.96 -1.62
C ASP A 137 15.81 0.34 -1.07
N ILE A 138 16.13 -0.90 -1.47
CA ILE A 138 17.37 -1.57 -1.07
C ILE A 138 18.61 -0.80 -1.58
N ALA A 139 18.60 -0.35 -2.83
CA ALA A 139 19.74 0.35 -3.42
C ALA A 139 19.98 1.73 -2.77
N GLN A 140 18.92 2.51 -2.46
CA GLN A 140 19.07 3.78 -1.74
C GLN A 140 19.54 3.55 -0.30
N ALA A 141 18.98 2.52 0.39
CA ALA A 141 19.37 2.16 1.74
C ALA A 141 20.85 1.77 1.82
N ALA A 142 21.34 0.94 0.89
CA ALA A 142 22.74 0.54 0.82
C ALA A 142 23.69 1.73 0.60
N ARG A 143 23.32 2.68 -0.28
CA ARG A 143 24.13 3.90 -0.50
C ARG A 143 24.19 4.78 0.75
N ARG A 144 23.07 4.99 1.42
CA ARG A 144 23.00 5.78 2.65
C ARG A 144 23.79 5.12 3.76
N MET A 145 23.60 3.82 3.97
CA MET A 145 24.34 3.04 4.96
C MET A 145 25.86 3.16 4.75
N ALA A 146 26.33 3.01 3.51
CA ALA A 146 27.76 3.15 3.19
C ALA A 146 28.28 4.57 3.42
N ALA A 147 27.51 5.60 3.10
CA ALA A 147 27.89 7.01 3.29
C ALA A 147 27.95 7.41 4.78
N GLU A 148 27.10 6.83 5.61
CA GLU A 148 26.99 7.12 7.05
C GLU A 148 27.84 6.16 7.91
N GLY A 149 28.49 5.14 7.31
CA GLY A 149 29.30 4.15 8.05
C GLY A 149 28.47 3.18 8.89
N GLY A 150 27.22 2.96 8.52
CA GLY A 150 26.33 2.02 9.20
C GLY A 150 26.58 0.56 8.84
N ASP A 151 26.02 -0.37 9.61
CA ASP A 151 26.15 -1.82 9.46
C ASP A 151 24.80 -2.57 9.37
N ASP A 152 23.69 -1.85 9.50
CA ASP A 152 22.34 -2.39 9.52
C ASP A 152 21.46 -1.71 8.46
N ILE A 153 21.27 -2.37 7.33
CA ILE A 153 20.52 -1.84 6.18
C ILE A 153 19.06 -1.51 6.53
N GLU A 154 18.45 -2.22 7.49
CA GLU A 154 17.04 -2.03 7.86
C GLU A 154 16.77 -0.61 8.35
N LYS A 155 17.75 0.01 9.03
CA LYS A 155 17.67 1.41 9.50
C LYS A 155 17.59 2.45 8.38
N TYR A 156 17.95 2.06 7.16
CA TYR A 156 18.01 2.94 5.99
C TYR A 156 16.88 2.69 4.98
N LEU A 157 16.12 1.59 5.14
CA LEU A 157 14.92 1.35 4.35
C LEU A 157 13.85 2.40 4.66
N VAL A 158 13.03 2.76 3.67
CA VAL A 158 11.94 3.75 3.89
C VAL A 158 10.88 3.25 4.86
N THR A 159 10.88 1.95 5.15
CA THR A 159 9.98 1.29 6.10
C THR A 159 10.54 1.19 7.53
N TYR A 160 11.70 1.78 7.80
CA TYR A 160 12.29 1.71 9.14
C TYR A 160 11.29 2.10 10.24
N GLY A 161 11.19 1.27 11.28
CA GLY A 161 10.25 1.44 12.38
C GLY A 161 8.81 0.96 12.11
N ILE A 162 8.54 0.43 10.92
CA ILE A 162 7.28 -0.20 10.56
C ILE A 162 7.49 -1.73 10.60
N PRO A 163 6.63 -2.51 11.26
CA PRO A 163 6.77 -3.96 11.27
C PRO A 163 6.57 -4.56 9.88
N ASP A 164 7.26 -5.64 9.58
CA ASP A 164 7.06 -6.41 8.36
C ASP A 164 5.61 -6.85 8.21
N PRO A 165 5.08 -6.93 6.97
CA PRO A 165 3.72 -7.38 6.74
C PRO A 165 3.53 -8.85 7.16
N ASP A 166 2.41 -9.14 7.81
CA ASP A 166 1.96 -10.51 8.07
C ASP A 166 1.29 -11.12 6.87
N LEU A 167 0.57 -10.29 6.09
CA LEU A 167 -0.23 -10.69 4.95
C LEU A 167 -0.07 -9.71 3.80
N LEU A 168 0.21 -10.23 2.60
CA LEU A 168 0.11 -9.52 1.33
C LEU A 168 -1.06 -10.07 0.54
N ILE A 169 -1.95 -9.19 0.09
CA ILE A 169 -3.08 -9.54 -0.77
C ILE A 169 -2.86 -8.88 -2.14
N ARG A 170 -2.92 -9.68 -3.21
CA ARG A 170 -2.93 -9.17 -4.59
C ARG A 170 -4.21 -9.55 -5.30
N THR A 171 -4.85 -8.56 -5.93
CA THR A 171 -6.06 -8.71 -6.73
C THR A 171 -5.75 -9.04 -8.19
N SER A 172 -6.77 -9.49 -8.94
CA SER A 172 -6.80 -9.67 -10.39
C SER A 172 -6.09 -10.91 -10.94
N GLY A 173 -5.88 -11.96 -10.12
CA GLY A 173 -5.38 -13.27 -10.56
C GLY A 173 -3.88 -13.35 -10.85
N GLU A 174 -3.14 -12.24 -10.72
CA GLU A 174 -1.71 -12.22 -10.97
C GLU A 174 -0.92 -12.72 -9.75
N GLN A 175 -0.10 -13.75 -9.93
CA GLN A 175 0.65 -14.43 -8.87
C GLN A 175 2.13 -13.99 -8.83
N ARG A 176 2.38 -12.72 -8.68
CA ARG A 176 3.71 -12.10 -8.53
C ARG A 176 3.65 -10.90 -7.61
N ILE A 177 4.78 -10.49 -7.06
CA ILE A 177 4.89 -9.35 -6.12
C ILE A 177 5.29 -8.04 -6.79
N SER A 178 5.65 -8.05 -8.06
CA SER A 178 5.94 -6.86 -8.89
C SER A 178 6.92 -5.88 -8.24
N ASN A 179 8.03 -6.38 -7.72
CA ASN A 179 9.07 -5.57 -7.10
C ASN A 179 8.59 -4.76 -5.86
N PHE A 180 7.53 -5.24 -5.19
CA PHE A 180 6.97 -4.58 -4.02
C PHE A 180 7.54 -5.17 -2.73
N MET A 181 8.04 -4.32 -1.83
CA MET A 181 8.49 -4.63 -0.48
C MET A 181 9.43 -5.86 -0.39
N LEU A 182 10.40 -5.99 -1.32
CA LEU A 182 11.23 -7.20 -1.48
C LEU A 182 11.93 -7.66 -0.19
N TRP A 183 12.39 -6.72 0.63
CA TRP A 183 13.05 -7.01 1.90
C TRP A 183 12.04 -7.44 2.96
N GLN A 184 10.95 -6.70 3.08
CA GLN A 184 9.99 -6.79 4.17
C GLN A 184 9.05 -8.02 4.08
N ILE A 185 8.84 -8.57 2.86
CA ILE A 185 7.90 -9.68 2.65
C ILE A 185 8.53 -11.06 2.73
N ALA A 186 9.76 -11.17 3.24
CA ALA A 186 10.52 -12.43 3.30
C ALA A 186 9.76 -13.58 3.98
N TYR A 187 8.92 -13.30 4.98
CA TYR A 187 8.10 -14.27 5.71
C TYR A 187 6.61 -13.94 5.68
N THR A 188 6.18 -13.10 4.76
CA THR A 188 4.79 -12.68 4.62
C THR A 188 3.94 -13.78 3.98
N GLU A 189 2.76 -14.03 4.51
CA GLU A 189 1.75 -14.90 3.87
C GLU A 189 1.16 -14.19 2.64
N LEU A 190 1.01 -14.92 1.53
CA LEU A 190 0.53 -14.36 0.28
C LEU A 190 -0.86 -14.89 -0.04
N VAL A 191 -1.81 -13.99 -0.33
CA VAL A 191 -3.15 -14.32 -0.83
C VAL A 191 -3.35 -13.66 -2.19
N PHE A 192 -3.71 -14.47 -3.18
CA PHE A 192 -4.01 -14.01 -4.54
C PHE A 192 -5.49 -14.26 -4.82
N THR A 193 -6.18 -13.27 -5.39
CA THR A 193 -7.60 -13.36 -5.75
C THR A 193 -7.84 -12.88 -7.17
N ASP A 194 -8.76 -13.53 -7.87
CA ASP A 194 -9.15 -13.16 -9.23
C ASP A 194 -9.99 -11.88 -9.31
N VAL A 195 -10.55 -11.45 -8.17
CA VAL A 195 -11.37 -10.24 -8.09
C VAL A 195 -10.54 -9.01 -8.50
N LEU A 196 -11.08 -8.19 -9.41
CA LEU A 196 -10.45 -6.94 -9.83
C LEU A 196 -10.55 -5.90 -8.71
N TRP A 197 -9.51 -5.05 -8.56
CA TRP A 197 -9.44 -4.13 -7.44
C TRP A 197 -10.71 -3.26 -7.22
N PRO A 198 -11.34 -2.66 -8.25
CA PRO A 198 -12.57 -1.89 -8.02
C PRO A 198 -13.74 -2.68 -7.44
N ASP A 199 -13.77 -3.99 -7.61
CA ASP A 199 -14.81 -4.88 -7.07
C ASP A 199 -14.38 -5.57 -5.76
N PHE A 200 -13.14 -5.33 -5.31
CA PHE A 200 -12.62 -5.87 -4.05
C PHE A 200 -13.08 -4.99 -2.88
N ARG A 201 -14.09 -5.46 -2.16
CA ARG A 201 -14.74 -4.74 -1.06
C ARG A 201 -14.58 -5.50 0.26
N ARG A 202 -15.36 -5.09 1.25
CA ARG A 202 -15.37 -5.66 2.61
C ARG A 202 -15.46 -7.19 2.61
N GLU A 203 -16.39 -7.76 1.86
CA GLU A 203 -16.61 -9.22 1.82
C GLU A 203 -15.37 -9.96 1.34
N GLN A 204 -14.81 -9.57 0.20
CA GLN A 204 -13.60 -10.17 -0.37
C GLN A 204 -12.40 -9.99 0.56
N TYR A 205 -12.34 -8.83 1.24
CA TYR A 205 -11.30 -8.59 2.23
C TYR A 205 -11.41 -9.52 3.43
N LEU A 206 -12.59 -9.66 3.99
CA LEU A 206 -12.83 -10.57 5.11
C LEU A 206 -12.51 -12.02 4.73
N ALA A 207 -12.85 -12.46 3.51
CA ALA A 207 -12.50 -13.78 3.01
C ALA A 207 -10.98 -14.00 2.96
N ALA A 208 -10.20 -13.02 2.48
CA ALA A 208 -8.74 -13.09 2.47
C ALA A 208 -8.12 -13.12 3.88
N LEU A 209 -8.70 -12.36 4.82
CA LEU A 209 -8.28 -12.40 6.23
C LEU A 209 -8.64 -13.73 6.90
N GLU A 210 -9.78 -14.32 6.57
CA GLU A 210 -10.16 -15.64 7.08
C GLU A 210 -9.19 -16.71 6.57
N GLU A 211 -8.84 -16.69 5.27
CA GLU A 211 -7.83 -17.58 4.71
C GLU A 211 -6.50 -17.46 5.46
N TYR A 212 -6.03 -16.24 5.74
CA TYR A 212 -4.83 -16.00 6.55
C TYR A 212 -4.98 -16.59 7.96
N SER A 213 -6.15 -16.42 8.58
CA SER A 213 -6.39 -16.86 9.97
C SER A 213 -6.24 -18.38 10.16
N LEU A 214 -6.38 -19.15 9.10
CA LEU A 214 -6.25 -20.61 9.08
C LEU A 214 -4.80 -21.10 8.85
N ARG A 215 -3.90 -20.19 8.48
CA ARG A 215 -2.50 -20.55 8.19
C ARG A 215 -1.64 -20.55 9.44
N ASP A 216 -0.66 -21.44 9.48
CA ASP A 216 0.34 -21.56 10.54
C ASP A 216 1.72 -21.07 10.06
N ARG A 217 2.09 -19.85 10.44
CA ARG A 217 3.37 -19.22 10.05
C ARG A 217 4.48 -19.65 11.00
N ARG A 218 5.45 -20.43 10.53
CA ARG A 218 6.44 -21.12 11.34
C ARG A 218 7.79 -20.42 11.52
N PHE A 219 8.11 -19.42 10.70
CA PHE A 219 9.39 -18.70 10.73
C PHE A 219 10.62 -19.65 10.76
N GLY A 220 10.58 -20.74 9.97
CA GLY A 220 11.65 -21.73 9.94
C GLY A 220 11.74 -22.66 11.15
N LYS A 221 10.83 -22.57 12.13
CA LYS A 221 10.81 -23.46 13.30
C LYS A 221 10.05 -24.74 13.01
N VAL A 222 10.55 -25.87 13.54
CA VAL A 222 9.85 -27.15 13.55
C VAL A 222 8.93 -27.17 14.79
N LYS A 223 7.70 -27.72 14.62
CA LYS A 223 6.83 -28.01 15.77
C LYS A 223 7.32 -29.24 16.52
#